data_919f96df2dc6f96394c3bcefef665d28
#
_entry.id   919f96df2dc6f96394c3bcefef665d28
#
_cell.length_a   1.000
_cell.length_b   1.000
_cell.length_c   1.000
_cell.angle_alpha   90.00
_cell.angle_beta   90.00
_cell.angle_gamma   90.00
#
_symmetry.space_group_name_H-M   'P 1'
#
loop_
_entity.id
_entity.type
_entity.pdbx_description
1 polymer ?
#
loop_
_entity_poly.entity_id
_entity_poly.type
_entity_poly.pdbx_seq_one_letter_code
_entity_poly.pdbx_strand_id
1 'polypeptide(L)'
;MTLLNTPETMNLILPLIMILATVVLFLSLARSSELVVTRAAGRSALSALQAPIWVAFIIGVMAVGMLNPIVAATAKRYIQLSDSIRAGGTSVLSVSDEGLWLRQGSDEGQTVIRAWRSNKDASVLYDVTFLSYAPEGGPARRIEADSAALEDGIWTLTDAKSWPLEVGVNAEGAAETFDTLTLPSTLTLDRIRDSITDPGAVSIYDLPDYIKQLELAGFSPRRHKVWLQTELARPFFLVAMVLVASAFTMRHTRFGGTGVAVLASVL
;
A
#
# COMPACT_ATOMS: atom_id res chain seq x y z
N MET A 1 -6.94 12.08 -14.40
CA MET A 1 -6.85 11.69 -12.98
C MET A 1 -8.01 10.79 -12.53
N THR A 2 -9.28 11.09 -12.84
CA THR A 2 -10.44 10.26 -12.47
C THR A 2 -10.40 8.82 -13.01
N LEU A 3 -9.93 8.59 -14.23
CA LEU A 3 -9.83 7.25 -14.82
C LEU A 3 -8.85 6.31 -14.10
N LEU A 4 -7.81 6.85 -13.47
CA LEU A 4 -6.83 6.04 -12.71
C LEU A 4 -7.36 5.58 -11.35
N ASN A 5 -8.35 6.26 -10.79
CA ASN A 5 -8.99 5.92 -9.52
C ASN A 5 -10.21 4.99 -9.68
N THR A 6 -10.67 4.79 -10.92
CA THR A 6 -11.85 3.96 -11.21
C THR A 6 -11.71 2.51 -10.73
N PRO A 7 -10.56 1.81 -10.92
CA PRO A 7 -10.43 0.43 -10.47
C PRO A 7 -10.49 0.28 -8.94
N GLU A 8 -9.93 1.23 -8.20
CA GLU A 8 -9.99 1.25 -6.74
C GLU A 8 -11.43 1.44 -6.25
N THR A 9 -12.14 2.40 -6.85
CA THR A 9 -13.55 2.66 -6.52
C THR A 9 -14.44 1.46 -6.83
N MET A 10 -14.23 0.77 -7.96
CA MET A 10 -14.95 -0.47 -8.29
C MET A 10 -14.72 -1.55 -7.24
N ASN A 11 -13.49 -1.70 -6.78
CA ASN A 11 -13.12 -2.68 -5.77
C ASN A 11 -13.80 -2.38 -4.41
N LEU A 12 -13.96 -1.10 -4.06
CA LEU A 12 -14.64 -0.65 -2.85
C LEU A 12 -16.16 -0.93 -2.89
N ILE A 13 -16.79 -0.79 -4.06
CA ILE A 13 -18.24 -0.93 -4.24
C ILE A 13 -18.64 -2.41 -4.40
N LEU A 14 -17.71 -3.31 -4.71
CA LEU A 14 -17.96 -4.72 -4.99
C LEU A 14 -18.81 -5.43 -3.90
N PRO A 15 -18.58 -5.26 -2.59
CA PRO A 15 -19.41 -5.88 -1.55
C PRO A 15 -20.87 -5.42 -1.61
N LEU A 16 -21.12 -4.14 -1.88
CA LEU A 16 -22.46 -3.58 -2.02
C LEU A 16 -23.17 -4.17 -3.23
N ILE A 17 -22.48 -4.32 -4.37
CA ILE A 17 -23.01 -4.97 -5.56
C ILE A 17 -23.40 -6.41 -5.25
N MET A 18 -22.60 -7.14 -4.48
CA MET A 18 -22.89 -8.52 -4.09
C MET A 18 -24.13 -8.64 -3.20
N ILE A 19 -24.32 -7.70 -2.26
CA ILE A 19 -25.55 -7.64 -1.44
C ILE A 19 -26.76 -7.42 -2.34
N LEU A 20 -26.73 -6.37 -3.18
CA LEU A 20 -27.84 -6.02 -4.06
C LEU A 20 -28.17 -7.13 -5.06
N ALA A 21 -27.18 -7.74 -5.68
CA ALA A 21 -27.37 -8.86 -6.60
C ALA A 21 -28.03 -10.05 -5.90
N THR A 22 -27.60 -10.36 -4.67
CA THR A 22 -28.18 -11.45 -3.86
C THR A 22 -29.62 -11.15 -3.47
N VAL A 23 -29.92 -9.91 -3.06
CA VAL A 23 -31.29 -9.46 -2.76
C VAL A 23 -32.17 -9.61 -3.98
N VAL A 24 -31.74 -9.11 -5.14
CA VAL A 24 -32.52 -9.22 -6.41
C VAL A 24 -32.75 -10.69 -6.79
N LEU A 25 -31.74 -11.54 -6.68
CA LEU A 25 -31.80 -12.96 -6.96
C LEU A 25 -32.90 -13.64 -6.10
N PHE A 26 -32.83 -13.50 -4.79
CA PHE A 26 -33.80 -14.18 -3.89
C PHE A 26 -35.19 -13.58 -3.93
N LEU A 27 -35.34 -12.28 -4.18
CA LEU A 27 -36.63 -11.68 -4.44
C LEU A 27 -37.23 -12.19 -5.74
N SER A 28 -36.46 -12.37 -6.79
CA SER A 28 -36.91 -12.96 -8.05
C SER A 28 -37.39 -14.40 -7.86
N LEU A 29 -36.58 -15.25 -7.18
CA LEU A 29 -36.92 -16.63 -6.85
C LEU A 29 -38.15 -16.75 -5.93
N ALA A 30 -38.34 -15.78 -5.05
CA ALA A 30 -39.52 -15.72 -4.19
C ALA A 30 -40.81 -15.37 -5.00
N ARG A 31 -40.70 -14.43 -5.96
CA ARG A 31 -41.80 -14.03 -6.83
C ARG A 31 -42.22 -15.13 -7.83
N SER A 32 -41.24 -15.87 -8.37
CA SER A 32 -41.52 -17.01 -9.28
C SER A 32 -41.98 -18.27 -8.55
N SER A 33 -42.11 -18.23 -7.20
CA SER A 33 -42.42 -19.38 -6.35
C SER A 33 -41.45 -20.56 -6.44
N GLU A 34 -40.31 -20.40 -7.08
CA GLU A 34 -39.28 -21.44 -7.22
C GLU A 34 -38.72 -21.88 -5.88
N LEU A 35 -38.55 -20.94 -4.92
CA LEU A 35 -38.17 -21.26 -3.55
C LEU A 35 -39.16 -22.20 -2.84
N VAL A 36 -40.46 -22.08 -3.15
CA VAL A 36 -41.50 -22.94 -2.59
C VAL A 36 -41.42 -24.34 -3.21
N VAL A 37 -41.24 -24.42 -4.53
CA VAL A 37 -41.11 -25.69 -5.25
C VAL A 37 -39.84 -26.44 -4.82
N THR A 38 -38.73 -25.77 -4.68
CA THR A 38 -37.44 -26.38 -4.22
C THR A 38 -37.53 -26.92 -2.79
N ARG A 39 -38.26 -26.21 -1.91
CA ARG A 39 -38.52 -26.70 -0.54
C ARG A 39 -39.52 -27.87 -0.53
N ALA A 40 -40.54 -27.83 -1.37
CA ALA A 40 -41.51 -28.94 -1.53
C ALA A 40 -40.82 -30.20 -2.08
N ALA A 41 -39.78 -30.04 -2.91
CA ALA A 41 -38.96 -31.14 -3.41
C ALA A 41 -37.94 -31.67 -2.38
N GLY A 42 -38.03 -31.24 -1.09
CA GLY A 42 -37.18 -31.70 0.00
C GLY A 42 -35.76 -31.10 0.03
N ARG A 43 -35.45 -30.11 -0.85
CA ARG A 43 -34.16 -29.44 -0.82
C ARG A 43 -34.10 -28.40 0.30
N SER A 44 -33.00 -28.38 1.05
CA SER A 44 -32.79 -27.40 2.11
C SER A 44 -32.54 -25.99 1.54
N ALA A 45 -32.83 -24.96 2.34
CA ALA A 45 -32.53 -23.57 1.98
C ALA A 45 -31.01 -23.37 1.74
N LEU A 46 -30.15 -24.11 2.46
CA LEU A 46 -28.70 -24.12 2.26
C LEU A 46 -28.27 -24.62 0.88
N SER A 47 -29.02 -25.58 0.32
CA SER A 47 -28.76 -26.09 -1.04
C SER A 47 -29.00 -25.01 -2.11
N ALA A 48 -29.95 -24.11 -1.90
CA ALA A 48 -30.20 -22.97 -2.78
C ALA A 48 -29.12 -21.88 -2.69
N LEU A 49 -28.39 -21.84 -1.56
CA LEU A 49 -27.28 -20.89 -1.32
C LEU A 49 -25.95 -21.33 -1.94
N GLN A 50 -25.77 -22.61 -2.23
CA GLN A 50 -24.50 -23.12 -2.71
C GLN A 50 -24.00 -22.41 -3.98
N ALA A 51 -24.86 -22.21 -4.97
CA ALA A 51 -24.48 -21.53 -6.21
C ALA A 51 -24.09 -20.07 -5.97
N PRO A 52 -24.88 -19.22 -5.29
CA PRO A 52 -24.47 -17.85 -4.96
C PRO A 52 -23.17 -17.76 -4.15
N ILE A 53 -22.95 -18.69 -3.20
CA ILE A 53 -21.71 -18.75 -2.41
C ILE A 53 -20.50 -19.00 -3.31
N TRP A 54 -20.57 -20.00 -4.18
CA TRP A 54 -19.47 -20.30 -5.11
C TRP A 54 -19.21 -19.17 -6.08
N VAL A 55 -20.25 -18.54 -6.61
CA VAL A 55 -20.12 -17.37 -7.48
C VAL A 55 -19.42 -16.21 -6.75
N ALA A 56 -19.84 -15.91 -5.52
CA ALA A 56 -19.22 -14.87 -4.71
C ALA A 56 -17.77 -15.17 -4.40
N PHE A 57 -17.44 -16.41 -4.07
CA PHE A 57 -16.07 -16.83 -3.82
C PHE A 57 -15.20 -16.68 -5.06
N ILE A 58 -15.66 -17.14 -6.22
CA ILE A 58 -14.94 -17.03 -7.49
C ILE A 58 -14.73 -15.55 -7.86
N ILE A 59 -15.75 -14.70 -7.74
CA ILE A 59 -15.63 -13.26 -7.97
C ILE A 59 -14.60 -12.65 -7.02
N GLY A 60 -14.60 -13.05 -5.75
CA GLY A 60 -13.61 -12.60 -4.76
C GLY A 60 -12.18 -13.00 -5.12
N VAL A 61 -11.98 -14.25 -5.54
CA VAL A 61 -10.68 -14.74 -6.01
C VAL A 61 -10.23 -13.98 -7.26
N MET A 62 -11.13 -13.73 -8.21
CA MET A 62 -10.82 -12.93 -9.40
C MET A 62 -10.51 -11.47 -9.04
N ALA A 63 -11.22 -10.89 -8.09
CA ALA A 63 -10.93 -9.53 -7.61
C ALA A 63 -9.52 -9.44 -7.00
N VAL A 64 -9.11 -10.41 -6.20
CA VAL A 64 -7.76 -10.45 -5.63
C VAL A 64 -6.70 -10.75 -6.69
N GLY A 65 -6.93 -11.75 -7.55
CA GLY A 65 -5.93 -12.20 -8.52
C GLY A 65 -5.78 -11.28 -9.74
N MET A 66 -6.86 -10.66 -10.22
CA MET A 66 -6.85 -9.88 -11.45
C MET A 66 -7.04 -8.38 -11.21
N LEU A 67 -8.01 -7.97 -10.36
CA LEU A 67 -8.24 -6.54 -10.12
C LEU A 67 -7.18 -5.91 -9.24
N ASN A 68 -6.69 -6.59 -8.21
CA ASN A 68 -5.67 -6.04 -7.31
C ASN A 68 -4.40 -5.58 -8.05
N PRO A 69 -3.74 -6.38 -8.94
CA PRO A 69 -2.57 -5.90 -9.67
C PRO A 69 -2.90 -4.74 -10.62
N ILE A 70 -4.11 -4.66 -11.18
CA ILE A 70 -4.54 -3.52 -12.00
C ILE A 70 -4.68 -2.26 -11.12
N VAL A 71 -5.31 -2.39 -9.95
CA VAL A 71 -5.45 -1.30 -8.97
C VAL A 71 -4.07 -0.82 -8.53
N ALA A 72 -3.17 -1.74 -8.18
CA ALA A 72 -1.80 -1.41 -7.77
C ALA A 72 -1.03 -0.66 -8.88
N ALA A 73 -1.11 -1.13 -10.13
CA ALA A 73 -0.45 -0.48 -11.25
C ALA A 73 -1.01 0.92 -11.53
N THR A 74 -2.34 1.11 -11.43
CA THR A 74 -2.99 2.42 -11.62
C THR A 74 -2.71 3.37 -10.47
N ALA A 75 -2.72 2.88 -9.22
CA ALA A 75 -2.36 3.66 -8.04
C ALA A 75 -0.90 4.13 -8.09
N LYS A 76 0.04 3.24 -8.46
CA LYS A 76 1.45 3.59 -8.67
C LYS A 76 1.63 4.69 -9.72
N ARG A 77 0.93 4.60 -10.85
CA ARG A 77 0.95 5.63 -11.88
C ARG A 77 0.33 6.95 -11.42
N TYR A 78 -0.74 6.87 -10.63
CA TYR A 78 -1.38 8.06 -10.06
C TYR A 78 -0.43 8.80 -9.10
N ILE A 79 0.23 8.08 -8.20
CA ILE A 79 1.24 8.64 -7.28
C ILE A 79 2.37 9.30 -8.08
N GLN A 80 2.96 8.60 -9.07
CA GLN A 80 4.03 9.14 -9.91
C GLN A 80 3.63 10.44 -10.64
N LEU A 81 2.41 10.49 -11.19
CA LEU A 81 1.89 11.70 -11.86
C LEU A 81 1.62 12.83 -10.86
N SER A 82 1.07 12.50 -9.70
CA SER A 82 0.80 13.46 -8.63
C SER A 82 2.08 14.10 -8.11
N ASP A 83 3.11 13.29 -7.89
CA ASP A 83 4.42 13.75 -7.42
C ASP A 83 5.16 14.58 -8.46
N SER A 84 5.04 14.22 -9.75
CA SER A 84 5.62 15.03 -10.85
C SER A 84 4.99 16.42 -10.97
N ILE A 85 3.71 16.56 -10.61
CA ILE A 85 2.99 17.84 -10.65
C ILE A 85 3.25 18.68 -9.38
N ARG A 86 3.39 18.02 -8.21
CA ARG A 86 3.48 18.71 -6.91
C ARG A 86 4.90 19.10 -6.50
N ALA A 87 5.90 18.33 -6.85
CA ALA A 87 7.25 18.45 -6.27
C ALA A 87 8.40 18.42 -7.28
N GLY A 88 8.18 18.61 -8.57
CA GLY A 88 9.29 18.52 -9.53
C GLY A 88 9.93 17.14 -9.60
N GLY A 89 9.22 16.09 -9.19
CA GLY A 89 9.41 14.76 -9.76
C GLY A 89 10.44 13.83 -9.14
N THR A 90 10.64 13.76 -7.84
CA THR A 90 11.46 12.66 -7.30
C THR A 90 10.90 12.07 -6.02
N SER A 91 10.68 10.76 -6.03
CA SER A 91 10.45 9.97 -4.82
C SER A 91 11.58 10.22 -3.83
N VAL A 92 11.21 10.61 -2.60
CA VAL A 92 12.17 10.92 -1.53
C VAL A 92 12.82 9.64 -0.99
N LEU A 93 12.10 8.50 -1.06
CA LEU A 93 12.51 7.25 -0.48
C LEU A 93 12.31 6.11 -1.48
N SER A 94 13.29 5.23 -1.59
CA SER A 94 13.19 3.93 -2.25
C SER A 94 13.78 2.86 -1.35
N VAL A 95 13.07 1.75 -1.19
CA VAL A 95 13.53 0.57 -0.44
C VAL A 95 13.81 -0.54 -1.44
N SER A 96 14.98 -1.14 -1.35
CA SER A 96 15.43 -2.25 -2.21
C SER A 96 16.24 -3.27 -1.41
N ASP A 97 16.62 -4.37 -2.04
CA ASP A 97 17.52 -5.37 -1.45
C ASP A 97 18.91 -4.82 -1.13
N GLU A 98 19.29 -3.70 -1.76
CA GLU A 98 20.56 -3.00 -1.57
C GLU A 98 20.52 -1.95 -0.44
N GLY A 99 19.37 -1.82 0.25
CA GLY A 99 19.16 -0.89 1.35
C GLY A 99 18.15 0.21 1.04
N LEU A 100 18.20 1.23 1.85
CA LEU A 100 17.34 2.40 1.84
C LEU A 100 18.01 3.55 1.09
N TRP A 101 17.30 4.15 0.16
CA TRP A 101 17.79 5.30 -0.60
C TRP A 101 16.88 6.50 -0.35
N LEU A 102 17.49 7.59 0.12
CA LEU A 102 16.84 8.88 0.30
C LEU A 102 17.45 9.90 -0.63
N ARG A 103 16.66 10.87 -1.06
CA ARG A 103 17.13 11.97 -1.87
C ARG A 103 16.62 13.28 -1.28
N GLN A 104 17.54 14.22 -1.07
CA GLN A 104 17.22 15.59 -0.68
C GLN A 104 17.83 16.56 -1.67
N GLY A 105 17.08 17.61 -2.00
CA GLY A 105 17.58 18.76 -2.78
C GLY A 105 17.72 19.97 -1.89
N SER A 106 18.72 20.80 -2.14
CA SER A 106 18.91 22.12 -1.55
C SER A 106 19.35 23.09 -2.62
N ASP A 107 19.42 24.38 -2.28
CA ASP A 107 19.95 25.42 -3.18
C ASP A 107 21.44 25.18 -3.49
N GLU A 108 22.14 24.44 -2.65
CA GLU A 108 23.54 24.06 -2.79
C GLU A 108 23.76 22.80 -3.64
N GLY A 109 22.69 22.17 -4.12
CA GLY A 109 22.74 20.98 -4.94
C GLY A 109 21.83 19.85 -4.44
N GLN A 110 22.21 18.64 -4.78
CA GLN A 110 21.45 17.45 -4.45
C GLN A 110 22.30 16.47 -3.65
N THR A 111 21.70 15.88 -2.61
CA THR A 111 22.35 14.81 -1.83
C THR A 111 21.54 13.53 -1.92
N VAL A 112 22.20 12.43 -2.29
CA VAL A 112 21.68 11.08 -2.22
C VAL A 112 22.22 10.43 -0.96
N ILE A 113 21.33 9.89 -0.14
CA ILE A 113 21.65 9.22 1.11
C ILE A 113 21.30 7.75 0.94
N ARG A 114 22.27 6.88 1.12
CA ARG A 114 22.08 5.45 1.18
C ARG A 114 22.27 4.99 2.61
N ALA A 115 21.34 4.22 3.15
CA ALA A 115 21.49 3.56 4.44
C ALA A 115 21.24 2.06 4.28
N TRP A 116 21.97 1.26 5.03
CA TRP A 116 21.78 -0.19 5.02
C TRP A 116 20.55 -0.59 5.82
N ARG A 117 20.29 0.11 6.94
CA ARG A 117 19.16 -0.16 7.84
C ARG A 117 18.63 1.13 8.45
N SER A 118 17.42 1.05 8.97
CA SER A 118 16.76 2.11 9.74
C SER A 118 16.21 1.55 11.04
N ASN A 119 15.97 2.40 12.03
CA ASN A 119 15.12 2.05 13.15
C ASN A 119 13.63 2.07 12.73
N LYS A 120 12.74 1.55 13.61
CA LYS A 120 11.29 1.41 13.31
C LYS A 120 10.59 2.73 13.01
N ASP A 121 11.12 3.83 13.54
CA ASP A 121 10.53 5.17 13.45
C ASP A 121 11.15 6.01 12.34
N ALA A 122 12.12 5.47 11.59
CA ALA A 122 12.88 6.16 10.55
C ALA A 122 13.67 7.39 11.03
N SER A 123 13.88 7.53 12.35
CA SER A 123 14.61 8.64 12.94
C SER A 123 16.12 8.43 12.96
N VAL A 124 16.58 7.18 12.91
CA VAL A 124 18.01 6.82 12.88
C VAL A 124 18.26 5.85 11.74
N LEU A 125 19.26 6.18 10.94
CA LEU A 125 19.79 5.36 9.86
C LEU A 125 21.14 4.78 10.27
N TYR A 126 21.47 3.58 9.82
CA TYR A 126 22.71 2.88 10.13
C TYR A 126 23.47 2.52 8.86
N ASP A 127 24.81 2.54 8.96
CA ASP A 127 25.72 2.29 7.83
C ASP A 127 25.38 3.22 6.65
N VAL A 128 25.54 4.52 6.87
CA VAL A 128 24.99 5.55 5.98
C VAL A 128 26.09 6.14 5.09
N THR A 129 25.77 6.29 3.82
CA THR A 129 26.60 7.03 2.85
C THR A 129 25.81 8.23 2.33
N PHE A 130 26.34 9.42 2.48
CA PHE A 130 25.86 10.65 1.86
C PHE A 130 26.72 10.95 0.63
N LEU A 131 26.09 11.13 -0.52
CA LEU A 131 26.75 11.52 -1.76
C LEU A 131 26.13 12.83 -2.24
N SER A 132 26.88 13.92 -2.10
CA SER A 132 26.46 15.26 -2.48
C SER A 132 26.95 15.60 -3.87
N TYR A 133 26.07 16.23 -4.67
CA TYR A 133 26.32 16.70 -6.03
C TYR A 133 26.21 18.22 -6.07
N ALA A 134 27.11 18.86 -6.81
CA ALA A 134 27.06 20.28 -7.05
C ALA A 134 25.85 20.69 -7.90
N PRO A 135 25.35 21.94 -7.81
CA PRO A 135 24.22 22.42 -8.62
C PRO A 135 24.46 22.31 -10.14
N GLU A 136 25.71 22.49 -10.56
CA GLU A 136 26.14 22.39 -11.97
C GLU A 136 26.32 20.94 -12.45
N GLY A 137 26.13 19.96 -11.54
CA GLY A 137 26.35 18.54 -11.79
C GLY A 137 27.75 18.06 -11.37
N GLY A 138 27.89 16.75 -11.18
CA GLY A 138 29.11 16.10 -10.71
C GLY A 138 29.14 15.89 -9.19
N PRO A 139 29.81 14.82 -8.74
CA PRO A 139 29.95 14.51 -7.32
C PRO A 139 30.86 15.52 -6.65
N ALA A 140 30.40 16.11 -5.53
CA ALA A 140 31.14 17.12 -4.78
C ALA A 140 31.79 16.54 -3.51
N ARG A 141 31.03 15.70 -2.79
CA ARG A 141 31.49 15.15 -1.51
C ARG A 141 30.81 13.80 -1.22
N ARG A 142 31.55 12.88 -0.64
CA ARG A 142 31.07 11.64 -0.05
C ARG A 142 31.32 11.66 1.44
N ILE A 143 30.35 11.26 2.23
CA ILE A 143 30.43 11.07 3.67
C ILE A 143 29.93 9.70 4.01
N GLU A 144 30.66 8.93 4.77
CA GLU A 144 30.25 7.68 5.37
C GLU A 144 30.19 7.85 6.89
N ALA A 145 29.17 7.26 7.51
CA ALA A 145 28.96 7.31 8.95
C ALA A 145 28.33 6.02 9.46
N ASP A 146 28.67 5.62 10.68
CA ASP A 146 28.08 4.45 11.33
C ASP A 146 26.59 4.65 11.58
N SER A 147 26.21 5.87 11.95
CA SER A 147 24.79 6.22 12.09
C SER A 147 24.53 7.69 11.76
N ALA A 148 23.27 7.97 11.37
CA ALA A 148 22.77 9.31 11.12
C ALA A 148 21.38 9.45 11.75
N ALA A 149 21.23 10.37 12.72
CA ALA A 149 19.96 10.71 13.35
C ALA A 149 19.40 11.99 12.74
N LEU A 150 18.10 11.99 12.40
CA LEU A 150 17.40 13.15 11.89
C LEU A 150 16.54 13.76 12.99
N GLU A 151 16.91 14.97 13.42
CA GLU A 151 16.16 15.75 14.40
C GLU A 151 16.04 17.20 13.91
N ASP A 152 14.86 17.76 13.94
CA ASP A 152 14.56 19.17 13.61
C ASP A 152 15.17 19.67 12.30
N GLY A 153 15.22 18.82 11.26
CA GLY A 153 15.78 19.18 9.96
C GLY A 153 17.33 19.18 9.93
N ILE A 154 17.96 18.50 10.87
CA ILE A 154 19.43 18.36 10.95
C ILE A 154 19.76 16.88 11.03
N TRP A 155 20.66 16.41 10.16
CA TRP A 155 21.31 15.12 10.30
C TRP A 155 22.49 15.24 11.27
N THR A 156 22.46 14.46 12.34
CA THR A 156 23.60 14.26 13.24
C THR A 156 24.22 12.90 12.92
N LEU A 157 25.43 12.92 12.35
CA LEU A 157 26.19 11.75 11.97
C LEU A 157 27.18 11.41 13.08
N THR A 158 27.34 10.12 13.38
CA THR A 158 28.31 9.61 14.36
C THR A 158 29.34 8.77 13.61
N ASP A 159 30.60 8.94 14.01
CA ASP A 159 31.80 8.31 13.40
C ASP A 159 31.81 8.53 11.87
N ALA A 160 31.85 9.81 11.50
CA ALA A 160 31.75 10.21 10.10
C ALA A 160 33.14 10.42 9.46
N LYS A 161 33.32 9.90 8.24
CA LYS A 161 34.45 10.19 7.39
C LYS A 161 33.97 10.85 6.10
N SER A 162 34.60 11.99 5.76
CA SER A 162 34.24 12.83 4.62
C SER A 162 35.37 12.90 3.61
N TRP A 163 35.05 12.68 2.34
CA TRP A 163 35.98 12.78 1.21
C TRP A 163 35.49 13.87 0.25
N PRO A 164 36.34 14.85 -0.09
CA PRO A 164 36.07 15.72 -1.22
C PRO A 164 36.22 14.91 -2.53
N LEU A 165 35.31 15.10 -3.48
CA LEU A 165 35.32 14.42 -4.78
C LEU A 165 35.63 15.37 -5.93
N GLU A 166 36.38 16.42 -5.66
CA GLU A 166 36.81 17.39 -6.68
C GLU A 166 37.81 16.78 -7.64
N VAL A 167 37.78 17.19 -8.91
CA VAL A 167 38.66 16.70 -9.95
C VAL A 167 40.10 17.17 -9.65
N GLY A 168 41.04 16.23 -9.59
CA GLY A 168 42.47 16.51 -9.34
C GLY A 168 42.91 16.48 -7.88
N VAL A 169 42.02 16.26 -6.95
CA VAL A 169 42.31 16.08 -5.52
C VAL A 169 42.44 14.59 -5.19
N ASN A 170 43.46 14.23 -4.39
CA ASN A 170 43.54 12.91 -3.80
C ASN A 170 42.51 12.81 -2.66
N ALA A 171 41.35 12.22 -2.93
CA ALA A 171 40.24 12.15 -2.00
C ALA A 171 40.65 11.54 -0.64
N GLU A 172 41.47 10.48 -0.63
CA GLU A 172 41.87 9.83 0.62
C GLU A 172 42.89 10.69 1.40
N GLY A 173 43.80 11.39 0.71
CA GLY A 173 44.74 12.31 1.35
C GLY A 173 44.09 13.57 1.91
N ALA A 174 42.93 13.94 1.43
CA ALA A 174 42.13 15.08 1.89
C ALA A 174 40.91 14.66 2.73
N ALA A 175 40.86 13.39 3.13
CA ALA A 175 39.75 12.88 3.95
C ALA A 175 39.83 13.40 5.38
N GLU A 176 38.69 13.78 5.92
CA GLU A 176 38.56 14.27 7.29
C GLU A 176 37.64 13.28 8.08
N THR A 177 38.01 13.04 9.34
CA THR A 177 37.23 12.17 10.25
C THR A 177 36.67 13.01 11.39
N PHE A 178 35.39 12.73 11.71
CA PHE A 178 34.64 13.44 12.73
C PHE A 178 33.97 12.44 13.66
N ASP A 179 34.10 12.60 14.97
CA ASP A 179 33.31 11.82 15.95
C ASP A 179 31.83 12.16 15.82
N THR A 180 31.51 13.42 15.53
CA THR A 180 30.16 13.89 15.28
C THR A 180 30.18 14.98 14.21
N LEU A 181 29.35 14.83 13.18
CA LEU A 181 29.18 15.80 12.10
C LEU A 181 27.70 16.13 11.92
N THR A 182 27.35 17.41 11.83
CA THR A 182 26.00 17.87 11.58
C THR A 182 25.83 18.37 10.16
N LEU A 183 24.75 17.97 9.50
CA LEU A 183 24.40 18.39 8.14
C LEU A 183 22.95 18.91 8.09
N PRO A 184 22.68 20.03 7.41
CA PRO A 184 21.33 20.52 7.22
C PRO A 184 20.52 19.54 6.35
N SER A 185 19.24 19.39 6.67
CA SER A 185 18.34 18.54 5.94
C SER A 185 17.05 19.28 5.54
N THR A 186 16.58 19.03 4.33
CA THR A 186 15.26 19.44 3.87
C THR A 186 14.22 18.33 4.12
N LEU A 187 14.66 17.18 4.67
CA LEU A 187 13.80 16.05 5.01
C LEU A 187 13.28 16.21 6.44
N THR A 188 12.03 15.75 6.61
CA THR A 188 11.39 15.56 7.92
C THR A 188 11.06 14.09 8.10
N LEU A 189 10.97 13.62 9.34
CA LEU A 189 10.58 12.24 9.65
C LEU A 189 9.22 11.87 9.03
N ASP A 190 8.27 12.81 9.03
CA ASP A 190 6.95 12.58 8.44
C ASP A 190 7.05 12.39 6.93
N ARG A 191 7.87 13.18 6.23
CA ARG A 191 8.14 13.00 4.79
C ARG A 191 8.77 11.66 4.47
N ILE A 192 9.71 11.19 5.30
CA ILE A 192 10.32 9.86 5.13
C ILE A 192 9.26 8.77 5.32
N ARG A 193 8.43 8.86 6.35
CA ARG A 193 7.35 7.90 6.63
C ARG A 193 6.27 7.88 5.57
N ASP A 194 5.87 9.06 5.09
CA ASP A 194 4.84 9.20 4.06
C ASP A 194 5.30 8.73 2.68
N SER A 195 6.62 8.75 2.43
CA SER A 195 7.19 8.27 1.17
C SER A 195 7.35 6.73 1.10
N ILE A 196 7.14 6.00 2.20
CA ILE A 196 6.98 4.55 2.15
C ILE A 196 5.75 4.24 1.30
N THR A 197 5.93 3.43 0.27
CA THR A 197 4.88 3.12 -0.71
C THR A 197 3.59 2.67 -0.03
N ASP A 198 2.46 3.25 -0.44
CA ASP A 198 1.14 2.84 0.05
C ASP A 198 0.92 1.35 -0.26
N PRO A 199 0.47 0.54 0.71
CA PRO A 199 0.19 -0.88 0.49
C PRO A 199 -0.72 -1.16 -0.71
N GLY A 200 -1.66 -0.25 -1.00
CA GLY A 200 -2.55 -0.35 -2.16
C GLY A 200 -1.87 -0.17 -3.52
N ALA A 201 -0.68 0.44 -3.55
CA ALA A 201 0.11 0.62 -4.77
C ALA A 201 1.10 -0.55 -5.02
N VAL A 202 1.12 -1.56 -4.15
CA VAL A 202 1.93 -2.77 -4.31
C VAL A 202 1.01 -3.92 -4.70
N SER A 203 1.35 -4.62 -5.79
CA SER A 203 0.59 -5.80 -6.21
C SER A 203 0.62 -6.89 -5.13
N ILE A 204 -0.49 -7.63 -4.97
CA ILE A 204 -0.56 -8.74 -4.01
C ILE A 204 0.54 -9.79 -4.25
N TYR A 205 1.02 -9.93 -5.47
CA TYR A 205 2.09 -10.86 -5.83
C TYR A 205 3.47 -10.38 -5.35
N ASP A 206 3.71 -9.06 -5.36
CA ASP A 206 4.98 -8.45 -4.95
C ASP A 206 4.99 -8.10 -3.46
N LEU A 207 3.80 -8.03 -2.84
CA LEU A 207 3.62 -7.58 -1.46
C LEU A 207 4.39 -8.44 -0.42
N PRO A 208 4.46 -9.78 -0.53
CA PRO A 208 5.24 -10.60 0.42
C PRO A 208 6.75 -10.26 0.38
N ASP A 209 7.31 -10.05 -0.81
CA ASP A 209 8.73 -9.72 -0.95
C ASP A 209 9.00 -8.28 -0.52
N TYR A 210 8.10 -7.34 -0.82
CA TYR A 210 8.19 -5.97 -0.31
C TYR A 210 8.12 -5.91 1.24
N ILE A 211 7.29 -6.74 1.87
CA ILE A 211 7.24 -6.87 3.34
C ILE A 211 8.59 -7.32 3.89
N LYS A 212 9.25 -8.31 3.26
CA LYS A 212 10.58 -8.77 3.67
C LYS A 212 11.63 -7.67 3.52
N GLN A 213 11.60 -6.93 2.41
CA GLN A 213 12.51 -5.79 2.19
C GLN A 213 12.35 -4.72 3.27
N LEU A 214 11.12 -4.38 3.64
CA LEU A 214 10.86 -3.46 4.75
C LEU A 214 11.42 -3.98 6.09
N GLU A 215 11.27 -5.28 6.37
CA GLU A 215 11.81 -5.90 7.59
C GLU A 215 13.35 -5.87 7.61
N LEU A 216 13.98 -6.20 6.49
CA LEU A 216 15.44 -6.15 6.35
C LEU A 216 15.98 -4.72 6.49
N ALA A 217 15.26 -3.74 5.94
CA ALA A 217 15.58 -2.32 6.06
C ALA A 217 15.30 -1.74 7.47
N GLY A 218 14.69 -2.53 8.39
CA GLY A 218 14.40 -2.12 9.76
C GLY A 218 13.05 -1.41 9.96
N PHE A 219 12.27 -1.17 8.89
CA PHE A 219 10.96 -0.55 8.98
C PHE A 219 9.89 -1.49 9.51
N SER A 220 8.81 -0.92 10.06
CA SER A 220 7.66 -1.68 10.48
C SER A 220 6.75 -2.05 9.30
N PRO A 221 6.64 -3.32 8.89
CA PRO A 221 5.80 -3.73 7.77
C PRO A 221 4.32 -3.93 8.16
N ARG A 222 3.92 -3.48 9.36
CA ARG A 222 2.60 -3.78 9.94
C ARG A 222 1.44 -3.39 9.00
N ARG A 223 1.50 -2.22 8.37
CA ARG A 223 0.47 -1.75 7.43
C ARG A 223 0.33 -2.69 6.23
N HIS A 224 1.46 -3.13 5.67
CA HIS A 224 1.51 -4.03 4.51
C HIS A 224 1.04 -5.45 4.86
N LYS A 225 1.39 -5.95 6.06
CA LYS A 225 0.89 -7.25 6.56
C LYS A 225 -0.63 -7.25 6.75
N VAL A 226 -1.17 -6.19 7.35
CA VAL A 226 -2.63 -6.03 7.52
C VAL A 226 -3.31 -5.97 6.15
N TRP A 227 -2.77 -5.21 5.22
CA TRP A 227 -3.30 -5.10 3.86
C TRP A 227 -3.32 -6.46 3.14
N LEU A 228 -2.23 -7.22 3.20
CA LEU A 228 -2.15 -8.57 2.63
C LEU A 228 -3.24 -9.49 3.20
N GLN A 229 -3.43 -9.47 4.52
CA GLN A 229 -4.46 -10.28 5.17
C GLN A 229 -5.87 -9.84 4.76
N THR A 230 -6.10 -8.54 4.63
CA THR A 230 -7.38 -7.97 4.18
C THR A 230 -7.69 -8.42 2.75
N GLU A 231 -6.72 -8.36 1.84
CA GLU A 231 -6.90 -8.83 0.47
C GLU A 231 -7.19 -10.33 0.40
N LEU A 232 -6.44 -11.15 1.14
CA LEU A 232 -6.67 -12.60 1.21
C LEU A 232 -8.02 -12.97 1.84
N ALA A 233 -8.54 -12.15 2.74
CA ALA A 233 -9.85 -12.35 3.36
C ALA A 233 -11.02 -11.91 2.45
N ARG A 234 -10.78 -11.16 1.37
CA ARG A 234 -11.80 -10.59 0.49
C ARG A 234 -12.77 -11.60 -0.11
N PRO A 235 -12.35 -12.78 -0.62
CA PRO A 235 -13.29 -13.78 -1.12
C PRO A 235 -14.28 -14.25 -0.05
N PHE A 236 -13.79 -14.45 1.17
CA PHE A 236 -14.65 -14.86 2.31
C PHE A 236 -15.57 -13.73 2.75
N PHE A 237 -15.11 -12.48 2.67
CA PHE A 237 -15.92 -11.31 2.94
C PHE A 237 -17.09 -11.19 1.96
N LEU A 238 -16.88 -11.39 0.66
CA LEU A 238 -17.96 -11.39 -0.33
C LEU A 238 -18.96 -12.53 -0.10
N VAL A 239 -18.49 -13.71 0.28
CA VAL A 239 -19.37 -14.82 0.69
C VAL A 239 -20.20 -14.44 1.92
N ALA A 240 -19.60 -13.79 2.92
CA ALA A 240 -20.32 -13.32 4.10
C ALA A 240 -21.43 -12.31 3.72
N MET A 241 -21.17 -11.40 2.77
CA MET A 241 -22.18 -10.45 2.28
C MET A 241 -23.36 -11.16 1.62
N VAL A 242 -23.12 -12.22 0.82
CA VAL A 242 -24.18 -13.07 0.23
C VAL A 242 -24.99 -13.77 1.32
N LEU A 243 -24.33 -14.31 2.35
CA LEU A 243 -25.01 -14.98 3.46
C LEU A 243 -25.91 -14.03 4.26
N VAL A 244 -25.40 -12.84 4.56
CA VAL A 244 -26.16 -11.79 5.26
C VAL A 244 -27.38 -11.38 4.42
N ALA A 245 -27.18 -11.02 3.15
CA ALA A 245 -28.27 -10.62 2.26
C ALA A 245 -29.33 -11.72 2.12
N SER A 246 -28.91 -12.99 2.01
CA SER A 246 -29.81 -14.14 1.90
C SER A 246 -30.63 -14.37 3.18
N ALA A 247 -30.03 -14.18 4.36
CA ALA A 247 -30.71 -14.35 5.65
C ALA A 247 -31.90 -13.38 5.81
N PHE A 248 -31.78 -12.16 5.27
CA PHE A 248 -32.87 -11.19 5.28
C PHE A 248 -33.93 -11.44 4.19
N THR A 249 -33.52 -11.92 3.02
CA THR A 249 -34.41 -12.06 1.86
C THR A 249 -35.14 -13.41 1.77
N MET A 250 -34.59 -14.48 2.34
CA MET A 250 -35.21 -15.80 2.39
C MET A 250 -36.35 -15.93 3.42
N ARG A 251 -36.64 -14.91 4.22
CA ARG A 251 -37.78 -14.89 5.12
C ARG A 251 -39.07 -14.92 4.33
N HIS A 252 -40.05 -15.63 4.82
CA HIS A 252 -41.37 -15.74 4.19
C HIS A 252 -42.03 -14.36 3.99
N THR A 253 -42.19 -13.97 2.74
CA THR A 253 -42.80 -12.69 2.31
C THR A 253 -44.31 -12.61 2.49
N ARG A 254 -44.92 -13.52 3.27
CA ARG A 254 -46.34 -13.58 3.48
C ARG A 254 -46.97 -12.36 4.19
N PHE A 255 -46.10 -11.48 4.74
CA PHE A 255 -46.54 -10.33 5.56
C PHE A 255 -46.08 -8.96 5.04
N GLY A 256 -45.83 -8.77 3.77
CA GLY A 256 -45.46 -7.44 3.25
C GLY A 256 -44.30 -6.81 4.06
N GLY A 257 -43.43 -6.06 3.50
CA GLY A 257 -42.30 -5.43 4.22
C GLY A 257 -40.95 -5.76 3.60
N THR A 258 -40.95 -6.22 2.36
CA THR A 258 -39.75 -6.51 1.57
C THR A 258 -38.81 -5.30 1.49
N GLY A 259 -39.36 -4.05 1.48
CA GLY A 259 -38.57 -2.83 1.46
C GLY A 259 -37.77 -2.62 2.75
N VAL A 260 -38.36 -2.93 3.91
CA VAL A 260 -37.65 -2.80 5.21
C VAL A 260 -36.55 -3.87 5.36
N ALA A 261 -36.81 -5.10 4.85
CA ALA A 261 -35.80 -6.17 4.88
C ALA A 261 -34.60 -5.86 3.96
N VAL A 262 -34.84 -5.24 2.80
CA VAL A 262 -33.77 -4.76 1.90
C VAL A 262 -32.99 -3.65 2.56
N LEU A 263 -33.65 -2.68 3.20
CA LEU A 263 -32.99 -1.58 3.91
C LEU A 263 -32.12 -2.10 5.06
N ALA A 264 -32.63 -3.07 5.84
CA ALA A 264 -31.89 -3.68 6.94
C ALA A 264 -30.70 -4.56 6.50
N SER A 265 -30.66 -5.00 5.22
CA SER A 265 -29.52 -5.75 4.68
C SER A 265 -28.40 -4.85 4.15
N VAL A 266 -28.67 -3.56 3.97
CA VAL A 266 -27.73 -2.56 3.42
C VAL A 266 -27.16 -1.66 4.53
N LEU A 267 -27.87 -1.50 5.65
CA LEU A 267 -27.42 -0.82 6.87
C LEU A 267 -26.62 -1.77 7.77
#